data_29d77a2b0ce5ef26b49655be123f0635
#
_entry.id   29d77a2b0ce5ef26b49655be123f0635
#
_cell.length_a   1.000
_cell.length_b   1.000
_cell.length_c   1.000
_cell.angle_alpha   90.00
_cell.angle_beta   90.00
_cell.angle_gamma   90.00
#
_symmetry.space_group_name_H-M   'P 1'
#
loop_
_entity.id
_entity.type
_entity.pdbx_description
1 polymer ?
#
loop_
_entity_poly.entity_id
_entity_poly.type
_entity_poly.pdbx_seq_one_letter_code
_entity_poly.pdbx_strand_id
1 'polypeptide(L)'
;MSQQLFSSESVTEGHPDKVCDRISDAILDALLEADPRSRVAVETMAATGLIHVAGEVTTEAYVEIPEIVRREILSIGYDSSRVGFDGASCGVSISLDGQSPDIAGGVDEALEVRGTQGGDPRDRLGAGDQGIMFGYAASDTPDLMPAPIWLAHRLAKRLTDVRKQGIVEGLRPDGKTQVTLAYENGRPVGIDTIVVSTQHDENLTQSAIADAVRAHVIDPVIEESGLELATGDMTALINPSGRFVLGGPAADAGLTGRKIIVDTYGGMARHGGGAFSGKDPSKVDRSATYAARWVAKNVVAAGIAGRCEIQLAYAIGRAHPIGLYVDTFGTSSISEERIADAIREVFDLRPLGMIEDLDLLRPIYRETAAYGHFGREQFPWEATNRVAELQAVLA
;
A
#
# COMPACT_ATOMS: atom_id res chain seq x y z
N MET A 1 -17.62 -30.30 -3.07
CA MET A 1 -16.67 -29.56 -2.19
C MET A 1 -17.33 -28.25 -1.86
N SER A 2 -17.21 -27.74 -0.65
CA SER A 2 -17.82 -26.45 -0.29
C SER A 2 -16.99 -25.32 -0.89
N GLN A 3 -17.60 -24.51 -1.74
CA GLN A 3 -17.05 -23.28 -2.26
C GLN A 3 -16.95 -22.26 -1.13
N GLN A 4 -15.82 -21.57 -1.01
CA GLN A 4 -15.62 -20.51 -0.01
C GLN A 4 -15.58 -19.16 -0.73
N LEU A 5 -16.27 -18.17 -0.19
CA LEU A 5 -16.24 -16.80 -0.71
C LEU A 5 -15.24 -15.96 0.08
N PHE A 6 -14.42 -15.19 -0.64
CA PHE A 6 -13.49 -14.24 -0.04
C PHE A 6 -13.59 -12.89 -0.74
N SER A 7 -13.63 -11.82 0.04
CA SER A 7 -13.83 -10.47 -0.46
C SER A 7 -12.67 -9.56 -0.09
N SER A 8 -12.27 -8.71 -1.03
CA SER A 8 -11.37 -7.57 -0.77
C SER A 8 -11.93 -6.30 -1.38
N GLU A 9 -11.58 -5.16 -0.80
CA GLU A 9 -11.98 -3.84 -1.31
C GLU A 9 -10.77 -3.00 -1.67
N SER A 10 -10.99 -2.03 -2.55
CA SER A 10 -10.06 -0.94 -2.86
C SER A 10 -10.81 0.38 -3.01
N VAL A 11 -10.07 1.47 -3.02
CA VAL A 11 -10.61 2.81 -3.18
C VAL A 11 -9.81 3.60 -4.20
N THR A 12 -10.43 4.61 -4.81
CA THR A 12 -9.77 5.52 -5.74
C THR A 12 -8.84 6.51 -5.00
N GLU A 13 -7.97 7.18 -5.75
CA GLU A 13 -7.11 8.25 -5.23
C GLU A 13 -7.88 9.42 -4.60
N GLY A 14 -9.17 9.58 -4.97
CA GLY A 14 -10.05 10.63 -4.46
C GLY A 14 -10.81 10.26 -3.19
N HIS A 15 -10.69 9.03 -2.68
CA HIS A 15 -11.21 8.68 -1.37
C HIS A 15 -10.53 9.54 -0.28
N PRO A 16 -11.25 10.09 0.71
CA PRO A 16 -10.70 11.03 1.69
C PRO A 16 -9.42 10.54 2.37
N ASP A 17 -9.37 9.28 2.81
CA ASP A 17 -8.17 8.71 3.42
C ASP A 17 -7.00 8.64 2.42
N LYS A 18 -7.26 8.33 1.15
CA LYS A 18 -6.22 8.25 0.13
C LYS A 18 -5.71 9.63 -0.34
N VAL A 19 -6.56 10.64 -0.28
CA VAL A 19 -6.11 12.04 -0.42
C VAL A 19 -5.09 12.37 0.66
N CYS A 20 -5.33 11.96 1.90
CA CYS A 20 -4.41 12.17 3.02
C CYS A 20 -3.11 11.39 2.86
N ASP A 21 -3.18 10.10 2.50
CA ASP A 21 -2.00 9.27 2.23
C ASP A 21 -1.13 9.90 1.13
N ARG A 22 -1.75 10.37 0.04
CA ARG A 22 -1.06 10.97 -1.07
C ARG A 22 -0.36 12.29 -0.71
N ILE A 23 -1.00 13.12 0.10
CA ILE A 23 -0.40 14.37 0.59
C ILE A 23 0.81 14.05 1.48
N SER A 24 0.66 13.13 2.44
CA SER A 24 1.73 12.73 3.36
C SER A 24 2.93 12.16 2.61
N ASP A 25 2.71 11.29 1.62
CA ASP A 25 3.79 10.72 0.82
C ASP A 25 4.40 11.72 -0.18
N ALA A 26 3.63 12.69 -0.68
CA ALA A 26 4.18 13.75 -1.52
C ALA A 26 5.08 14.72 -0.74
N ILE A 27 4.76 14.97 0.54
CA ILE A 27 5.62 15.73 1.45
C ILE A 27 6.90 14.94 1.73
N LEU A 28 6.79 13.66 2.04
CA LEU A 28 7.93 12.77 2.24
C LEU A 28 8.87 12.77 1.02
N ASP A 29 8.33 12.58 -0.18
CA ASP A 29 9.13 12.54 -1.41
C ASP A 29 9.87 13.88 -1.65
N ALA A 30 9.19 15.00 -1.44
CA ALA A 30 9.82 16.32 -1.58
C ALA A 30 10.97 16.54 -0.57
N LEU A 31 10.82 16.03 0.65
CA LEU A 31 11.86 16.10 1.67
C LEU A 31 13.05 15.20 1.33
N LEU A 32 12.79 13.94 0.90
CA LEU A 32 13.85 13.00 0.51
C LEU A 32 14.61 13.44 -0.75
N GLU A 33 13.93 14.09 -1.70
CA GLU A 33 14.57 14.63 -2.90
C GLU A 33 15.61 15.72 -2.55
N ALA A 34 15.29 16.56 -1.55
CA ALA A 34 16.14 17.65 -1.12
C ALA A 34 17.18 17.22 -0.06
N ASP A 35 16.83 16.30 0.83
CA ASP A 35 17.70 15.71 1.85
C ASP A 35 17.35 14.23 2.05
N PRO A 36 18.10 13.28 1.42
CA PRO A 36 17.83 11.83 1.54
C PRO A 36 17.94 11.28 2.98
N ARG A 37 18.49 12.06 3.92
CA ARG A 37 18.60 11.68 5.33
C ARG A 37 17.47 12.22 6.19
N SER A 38 16.47 12.84 5.60
CA SER A 38 15.29 13.36 6.30
C SER A 38 14.63 12.27 7.13
N ARG A 39 14.30 12.59 8.39
CA ARG A 39 13.46 11.78 9.27
C ARG A 39 12.06 12.36 9.23
N VAL A 40 11.10 11.58 8.78
CA VAL A 40 9.76 12.06 8.47
C VAL A 40 8.72 11.10 9.05
N ALA A 41 7.79 11.66 9.79
CA ALA A 41 6.56 11.01 10.22
C ALA A 41 5.45 12.07 10.09
N VAL A 42 4.83 12.15 8.92
CA VAL A 42 3.83 13.17 8.58
C VAL A 42 2.48 12.51 8.39
N GLU A 43 1.50 12.96 9.14
CA GLU A 43 0.11 12.57 9.03
C GLU A 43 -0.74 13.74 8.53
N THR A 44 -1.74 13.44 7.73
CA THR A 44 -2.66 14.42 7.15
C THR A 44 -4.08 14.07 7.56
N MET A 45 -4.85 15.09 7.92
CA MET A 45 -6.30 15.03 8.08
C MET A 45 -6.96 15.91 7.02
N ALA A 46 -7.98 15.40 6.37
CA ALA A 46 -8.83 16.14 5.44
C ALA A 46 -10.26 16.18 5.97
N ALA A 47 -10.85 17.35 6.00
CA ALA A 47 -12.25 17.58 6.35
C ALA A 47 -12.83 18.68 5.47
N THR A 48 -14.12 19.02 5.62
CA THR A 48 -14.76 20.04 4.79
C THR A 48 -13.95 21.34 4.73
N GLY A 49 -13.37 21.62 3.56
CA GLY A 49 -12.63 22.86 3.29
C GLY A 49 -11.28 23.01 4.00
N LEU A 50 -10.78 21.99 4.69
CA LEU A 50 -9.55 22.06 5.49
C LEU A 50 -8.68 20.83 5.27
N ILE A 51 -7.37 21.07 5.13
CA ILE A 51 -6.30 20.07 5.30
C ILE A 51 -5.47 20.47 6.52
N HIS A 52 -5.26 19.52 7.41
CA HIS A 52 -4.33 19.67 8.53
C HIS A 52 -3.19 18.65 8.38
N VAL A 53 -1.94 19.14 8.39
CA VAL A 53 -0.72 18.33 8.34
C VAL A 53 -0.05 18.40 9.71
N ALA A 54 0.20 17.25 10.32
CA ALA A 54 0.81 17.15 11.64
C ALA A 54 1.90 16.09 11.65
N GLY A 55 2.79 16.12 12.63
CA GLY A 55 3.81 15.10 12.83
C GLY A 55 5.17 15.65 13.16
N GLU A 56 6.22 14.84 12.92
CA GLU A 56 7.60 15.18 13.23
C GLU A 56 8.47 15.09 11.97
N VAL A 57 9.30 16.12 11.77
CA VAL A 57 10.25 16.20 10.66
C VAL A 57 11.59 16.72 11.17
N THR A 58 12.66 15.96 10.91
CA THR A 58 14.03 16.40 11.10
C THR A 58 14.74 16.34 9.75
N THR A 59 15.12 17.50 9.22
CA THR A 59 15.69 17.65 7.89
C THR A 59 16.52 18.93 7.78
N GLU A 60 17.46 18.98 6.84
CA GLU A 60 18.14 20.21 6.41
C GLU A 60 17.42 20.88 5.22
N ALA A 61 16.39 20.22 4.68
CA ALA A 61 15.64 20.71 3.53
C ALA A 61 14.54 21.69 3.94
N TYR A 62 14.15 22.56 2.99
CA TYR A 62 12.93 23.35 3.07
C TYR A 62 12.02 23.01 1.90
N VAL A 63 10.74 22.79 2.18
CA VAL A 63 9.71 22.51 1.18
C VAL A 63 8.45 23.33 1.45
N GLU A 64 7.79 23.78 0.38
CA GLU A 64 6.53 24.54 0.45
C GLU A 64 5.33 23.58 0.61
N ILE A 65 5.10 23.14 1.84
CA ILE A 65 4.02 22.17 2.15
C ILE A 65 2.65 22.62 1.64
N PRO A 66 2.20 23.88 1.80
CA PRO A 66 0.93 24.32 1.27
C PRO A 66 0.80 24.15 -0.25
N GLU A 67 1.89 24.37 -0.99
CA GLU A 67 1.90 24.20 -2.44
C GLU A 67 1.82 22.72 -2.83
N ILE A 68 2.53 21.85 -2.11
CA ILE A 68 2.45 20.38 -2.28
C ILE A 68 1.02 19.92 -2.05
N VAL A 69 0.41 20.31 -0.93
CA VAL A 69 -0.98 19.95 -0.59
C VAL A 69 -1.94 20.34 -1.72
N ARG A 70 -1.89 21.59 -2.18
CA ARG A 70 -2.78 22.09 -3.23
C ARG A 70 -2.58 21.36 -4.55
N ARG A 71 -1.33 21.15 -4.96
CA ARG A 71 -0.98 20.44 -6.18
C ARG A 71 -1.55 19.01 -6.17
N GLU A 72 -1.38 18.28 -5.08
CA GLU A 72 -1.89 16.90 -4.98
C GLU A 72 -3.41 16.85 -5.06
N ILE A 73 -4.13 17.72 -4.35
CA ILE A 73 -5.59 17.79 -4.37
C ILE A 73 -6.11 18.12 -5.77
N LEU A 74 -5.51 19.11 -6.42
CA LEU A 74 -5.89 19.49 -7.79
C LEU A 74 -5.60 18.37 -8.80
N SER A 75 -4.48 17.67 -8.64
CA SER A 75 -4.09 16.54 -9.51
C SER A 75 -5.04 15.35 -9.40
N ILE A 76 -5.68 15.16 -8.26
CA ILE A 76 -6.74 14.17 -8.03
C ILE A 76 -8.02 14.57 -8.78
N GLY A 77 -8.27 15.85 -8.95
CA GLY A 77 -9.47 16.38 -9.60
C GLY A 77 -10.46 17.07 -8.65
N TYR A 78 -10.01 17.43 -7.45
CA TYR A 78 -10.76 18.30 -6.53
C TYR A 78 -10.41 19.76 -6.80
N ASP A 79 -11.00 20.32 -7.84
CA ASP A 79 -10.73 21.66 -8.38
C ASP A 79 -11.87 22.66 -8.16
N SER A 80 -12.94 22.26 -7.47
CA SER A 80 -14.09 23.08 -7.22
C SER A 80 -14.92 22.56 -6.03
N SER A 81 -15.51 23.44 -5.26
CA SER A 81 -16.48 23.09 -4.22
C SER A 81 -17.69 22.29 -4.74
N ARG A 82 -17.97 22.34 -6.05
CA ARG A 82 -19.04 21.55 -6.70
C ARG A 82 -18.71 20.06 -6.76
N VAL A 83 -17.42 19.69 -6.76
CA VAL A 83 -16.99 18.29 -6.73
C VAL A 83 -16.73 17.79 -5.30
N GLY A 84 -17.01 18.61 -4.29
CA GLY A 84 -16.92 18.27 -2.87
C GLY A 84 -15.67 18.79 -2.16
N PHE A 85 -14.66 19.28 -2.89
CA PHE A 85 -13.44 19.87 -2.33
C PHE A 85 -12.77 20.78 -3.37
N ASP A 86 -12.03 21.80 -2.91
CA ASP A 86 -11.32 22.71 -3.81
C ASP A 86 -9.88 22.92 -3.32
N GLY A 87 -8.94 22.31 -4.00
CA GLY A 87 -7.51 22.40 -3.70
C GLY A 87 -6.94 23.81 -3.83
N ALA A 88 -7.52 24.66 -4.67
CA ALA A 88 -7.05 26.03 -4.85
C ALA A 88 -7.39 26.93 -3.65
N SER A 89 -8.52 26.68 -2.98
CA SER A 89 -9.06 27.59 -1.95
C SER A 89 -9.19 26.98 -0.54
N CYS A 90 -8.94 25.66 -0.36
CA CYS A 90 -9.02 25.03 0.95
C CYS A 90 -8.05 25.65 1.96
N GLY A 91 -8.42 25.64 3.24
CA GLY A 91 -7.50 25.96 4.33
C GLY A 91 -6.39 24.91 4.43
N VAL A 92 -5.16 25.33 4.68
CA VAL A 92 -4.04 24.43 4.99
C VAL A 92 -3.47 24.87 6.34
N SER A 93 -3.49 23.95 7.31
CA SER A 93 -2.93 24.13 8.64
C SER A 93 -1.80 23.15 8.86
N ILE A 94 -0.73 23.57 9.50
CA ILE A 94 0.50 22.79 9.68
C ILE A 94 0.92 22.83 11.15
N SER A 95 1.17 21.65 11.73
CA SER A 95 1.73 21.45 13.08
C SER A 95 2.82 20.39 12.99
N LEU A 96 4.03 20.82 12.64
CA LEU A 96 5.21 19.94 12.52
C LEU A 96 6.28 20.39 13.52
N ASP A 97 6.78 19.42 14.27
CA ASP A 97 7.87 19.59 15.23
C ASP A 97 9.11 18.79 14.82
N GLY A 98 10.24 18.99 15.48
CA GLY A 98 11.42 18.14 15.34
C GLY A 98 11.22 16.79 16.08
N GLN A 99 11.87 15.73 15.59
CA GLN A 99 11.86 14.44 16.27
C GLN A 99 12.46 14.56 17.70
N SER A 100 11.88 13.84 18.67
CA SER A 100 12.39 13.77 20.04
C SER A 100 13.85 13.29 20.07
N PRO A 101 14.76 14.02 20.74
CA PRO A 101 16.16 13.60 20.90
C PRO A 101 16.33 12.24 21.57
N ASP A 102 15.42 11.87 22.48
CA ASP A 102 15.45 10.58 23.19
C ASP A 102 15.20 9.42 22.24
N ILE A 103 14.27 9.59 21.29
CA ILE A 103 14.00 8.60 20.25
C ILE A 103 15.16 8.53 19.26
N ALA A 104 15.63 9.67 18.76
CA ALA A 104 16.73 9.75 17.80
C ALA A 104 18.00 9.06 18.32
N GLY A 105 18.43 9.36 19.54
CA GLY A 105 19.63 8.74 20.15
C GLY A 105 19.52 7.21 20.33
N GLY A 106 18.30 6.69 20.48
CA GLY A 106 18.06 5.24 20.57
C GLY A 106 18.07 4.50 19.24
N VAL A 107 17.78 5.21 18.14
CA VAL A 107 17.64 4.65 16.80
C VAL A 107 18.93 4.83 15.98
N ASP A 108 19.56 6.00 16.06
CA ASP A 108 20.76 6.32 15.27
C ASP A 108 22.00 5.51 15.68
N GLU A 109 22.02 4.98 16.91
CA GLU A 109 23.03 4.04 17.39
C GLU A 109 22.36 2.82 18.04
N ALA A 110 22.24 1.75 17.26
CA ALA A 110 21.60 0.52 17.70
C ALA A 110 22.30 -0.12 18.91
N LEU A 111 21.54 -0.90 19.68
CA LEU A 111 22.04 -1.58 20.88
C LEU A 111 23.28 -2.44 20.61
N GLU A 112 23.35 -3.05 19.43
CA GLU A 112 24.43 -3.93 19.00
C GLU A 112 25.80 -3.23 18.89
N VAL A 113 25.81 -1.92 18.63
CA VAL A 113 27.06 -1.16 18.46
C VAL A 113 27.34 -0.15 19.58
N ARG A 114 26.43 0.04 20.50
CA ARG A 114 26.62 0.98 21.63
C ARG A 114 27.85 0.64 22.46
N GLY A 115 28.76 1.61 22.56
CA GLY A 115 30.01 1.47 23.33
C GLY A 115 31.05 0.54 22.68
N THR A 116 30.87 0.13 21.44
CA THR A 116 31.85 -0.67 20.68
C THR A 116 32.52 0.19 19.60
N GLN A 117 33.82 -0.06 19.36
CA GLN A 117 34.53 0.52 18.21
C GLN A 117 34.67 -0.56 17.14
N GLY A 118 34.02 -0.38 15.98
CA GLY A 118 34.01 -1.34 14.86
C GLY A 118 32.73 -2.16 14.83
N GLY A 119 32.58 -3.01 13.81
CA GLY A 119 31.42 -3.83 13.54
C GLY A 119 30.94 -3.64 12.11
N ASP A 120 29.91 -4.38 11.73
CA ASP A 120 29.25 -4.19 10.44
C ASP A 120 28.54 -2.82 10.40
N PRO A 121 28.79 -1.97 9.40
CA PRO A 121 28.09 -0.68 9.27
C PRO A 121 26.55 -0.79 9.29
N ARG A 122 26.00 -1.90 8.83
CA ARG A 122 24.56 -2.17 8.82
C ARG A 122 23.97 -2.42 10.22
N ASP A 123 24.81 -2.69 11.23
CA ASP A 123 24.38 -2.78 12.63
C ASP A 123 24.18 -1.43 13.31
N ARG A 124 24.49 -0.31 12.64
CA ARG A 124 24.42 1.02 13.26
C ARG A 124 22.99 1.50 13.47
N LEU A 125 22.13 1.33 12.45
CA LEU A 125 20.75 1.82 12.51
C LEU A 125 19.87 0.81 13.23
N GLY A 126 19.32 1.19 14.38
CA GLY A 126 18.29 0.42 15.05
C GLY A 126 16.91 0.65 14.45
N ALA A 127 15.99 -0.29 14.71
CA ALA A 127 14.59 -0.12 14.34
C ALA A 127 14.01 1.13 15.02
N GLY A 128 13.28 1.95 14.25
CA GLY A 128 12.69 3.20 14.72
C GLY A 128 11.57 3.03 15.73
N ASP A 129 11.00 1.83 15.80
CA ASP A 129 9.98 1.44 16.78
C ASP A 129 10.01 -0.07 17.00
N GLN A 130 9.29 -0.53 18.02
CA GLN A 130 8.89 -1.93 18.13
C GLN A 130 7.73 -2.21 17.17
N GLY A 131 7.59 -3.46 16.72
CA GLY A 131 6.44 -3.82 15.91
C GLY A 131 6.55 -5.20 15.29
N ILE A 132 5.44 -5.62 14.67
CA ILE A 132 5.36 -6.83 13.84
C ILE A 132 4.90 -6.43 12.45
N MET A 133 5.57 -6.95 11.43
CA MET A 133 5.29 -6.66 10.03
C MET A 133 5.06 -7.96 9.27
N PHE A 134 4.16 -7.92 8.30
CA PHE A 134 3.81 -9.09 7.51
C PHE A 134 4.07 -8.85 6.02
N GLY A 135 4.67 -9.85 5.38
CA GLY A 135 4.73 -9.97 3.93
C GLY A 135 3.94 -11.18 3.47
N TYR A 136 3.38 -11.10 2.27
CA TYR A 136 2.61 -12.21 1.70
C TYR A 136 2.80 -12.29 0.18
N ALA A 137 2.75 -13.50 -0.34
CA ALA A 137 2.66 -13.78 -1.77
C ALA A 137 1.85 -15.04 -2.01
N ALA A 138 1.16 -15.09 -3.14
CA ALA A 138 0.38 -16.25 -3.58
C ALA A 138 0.43 -16.38 -5.10
N SER A 139 0.41 -17.60 -5.61
CA SER A 139 0.39 -17.89 -7.05
C SER A 139 -0.99 -17.70 -7.70
N ASP A 140 -1.82 -16.80 -7.14
CA ASP A 140 -3.16 -16.53 -7.63
C ASP A 140 -3.17 -15.63 -8.87
N THR A 141 -2.16 -14.77 -9.01
CA THR A 141 -2.04 -13.78 -10.10
C THR A 141 -0.62 -13.70 -10.64
N PRO A 142 -0.39 -13.13 -11.84
CA PRO A 142 0.96 -12.94 -12.38
C PRO A 142 1.89 -12.13 -11.45
N ASP A 143 1.34 -11.17 -10.70
CA ASP A 143 2.08 -10.33 -9.76
C ASP A 143 2.32 -11.01 -8.40
N LEU A 144 1.89 -12.28 -8.25
CA LEU A 144 1.93 -13.05 -7.00
C LEU A 144 1.20 -12.36 -5.84
N MET A 145 0.09 -11.71 -6.16
CA MET A 145 -0.85 -11.08 -5.22
C MET A 145 -2.10 -11.94 -5.06
N PRO A 146 -2.82 -11.83 -3.93
CA PRO A 146 -4.15 -12.42 -3.80
C PRO A 146 -5.11 -11.84 -4.84
N ALA A 147 -5.82 -12.70 -5.56
CA ALA A 147 -6.67 -12.30 -6.68
C ALA A 147 -7.77 -11.27 -6.31
N PRO A 148 -8.46 -11.33 -5.15
CA PRO A 148 -9.53 -10.37 -4.84
C PRO A 148 -9.03 -8.92 -4.73
N ILE A 149 -7.93 -8.68 -3.99
CA ILE A 149 -7.39 -7.33 -3.84
C ILE A 149 -6.74 -6.85 -5.14
N TRP A 150 -6.07 -7.73 -5.87
CA TRP A 150 -5.47 -7.41 -7.16
C TRP A 150 -6.51 -6.93 -8.18
N LEU A 151 -7.67 -7.59 -8.27
CA LEU A 151 -8.78 -7.15 -9.12
C LEU A 151 -9.42 -5.85 -8.59
N ALA A 152 -9.62 -5.73 -7.26
CA ALA A 152 -10.19 -4.53 -6.67
C ALA A 152 -9.34 -3.28 -6.96
N HIS A 153 -8.00 -3.38 -6.88
CA HIS A 153 -7.09 -2.30 -7.26
C HIS A 153 -7.20 -1.93 -8.74
N ARG A 154 -7.24 -2.92 -9.63
CA ARG A 154 -7.38 -2.70 -11.08
C ARG A 154 -8.69 -2.01 -11.42
N LEU A 155 -9.79 -2.40 -10.78
CA LEU A 155 -11.09 -1.73 -10.93
C LEU A 155 -11.04 -0.27 -10.44
N ALA A 156 -10.46 -0.02 -9.26
CA ALA A 156 -10.34 1.33 -8.73
C ALA A 156 -9.43 2.23 -9.61
N LYS A 157 -8.32 1.68 -10.09
CA LYS A 157 -7.41 2.36 -11.02
C LYS A 157 -8.12 2.66 -12.35
N ARG A 158 -8.80 1.66 -12.95
CA ARG A 158 -9.53 1.83 -14.21
C ARG A 158 -10.66 2.86 -14.07
N LEU A 159 -11.38 2.88 -12.96
CA LEU A 159 -12.40 3.89 -12.67
C LEU A 159 -11.82 5.30 -12.70
N THR A 160 -10.64 5.49 -12.10
CA THR A 160 -9.93 6.77 -12.14
C THR A 160 -9.46 7.13 -13.54
N ASP A 161 -8.90 6.17 -14.30
CA ASP A 161 -8.41 6.41 -15.65
C ASP A 161 -9.55 6.82 -16.58
N VAL A 162 -10.67 6.12 -16.54
CA VAL A 162 -11.88 6.44 -17.30
C VAL A 162 -12.38 7.84 -17.02
N ARG A 163 -12.36 8.27 -15.75
CA ARG A 163 -12.70 9.63 -15.33
C ARG A 163 -11.70 10.67 -15.87
N LYS A 164 -10.40 10.46 -15.64
CA LYS A 164 -9.35 11.43 -16.03
C LYS A 164 -9.21 11.57 -17.54
N GLN A 165 -9.46 10.51 -18.27
CA GLN A 165 -9.44 10.52 -19.75
C GLN A 165 -10.75 11.06 -20.37
N GLY A 166 -11.77 11.35 -19.55
CA GLY A 166 -13.05 11.85 -20.04
C GLY A 166 -13.86 10.82 -20.84
N ILE A 167 -13.57 9.51 -20.67
CA ILE A 167 -14.31 8.44 -21.36
C ILE A 167 -15.75 8.40 -20.87
N VAL A 168 -15.97 8.63 -19.58
CA VAL A 168 -17.30 8.80 -18.98
C VAL A 168 -17.36 10.18 -18.33
N GLU A 169 -17.99 11.11 -19.01
CA GLU A 169 -18.17 12.47 -18.49
C GLU A 169 -19.05 12.45 -17.24
N GLY A 170 -18.72 13.30 -16.28
CA GLY A 170 -19.49 13.46 -15.05
C GLY A 170 -19.13 12.50 -13.92
N LEU A 171 -18.20 11.57 -14.10
CA LEU A 171 -17.59 10.85 -12.98
C LEU A 171 -16.71 11.81 -12.15
N ARG A 172 -16.70 11.62 -10.82
CA ARG A 172 -15.97 12.44 -9.86
C ARG A 172 -14.91 11.61 -9.11
N PRO A 173 -13.99 12.26 -8.34
CA PRO A 173 -12.80 11.58 -7.83
C PRO A 173 -13.04 10.46 -6.83
N ASP A 174 -14.05 10.55 -5.96
CA ASP A 174 -14.28 9.56 -4.90
C ASP A 174 -14.93 8.28 -5.43
N GLY A 175 -14.45 7.16 -4.97
CA GLY A 175 -14.99 5.86 -5.35
C GLY A 175 -14.40 4.69 -4.58
N LYS A 176 -15.15 3.59 -4.59
CA LYS A 176 -14.77 2.32 -3.95
C LYS A 176 -15.07 1.15 -4.87
N THR A 177 -14.27 0.12 -4.75
CA THR A 177 -14.50 -1.16 -5.44
C THR A 177 -14.38 -2.31 -4.45
N GLN A 178 -15.15 -3.36 -4.65
CA GLN A 178 -15.05 -4.58 -3.87
C GLN A 178 -15.23 -5.77 -4.80
N VAL A 179 -14.43 -6.80 -4.59
CA VAL A 179 -14.47 -8.05 -5.37
C VAL A 179 -14.62 -9.20 -4.42
N THR A 180 -15.62 -10.05 -4.66
CA THR A 180 -15.83 -11.32 -3.98
C THR A 180 -15.54 -12.44 -4.95
N LEU A 181 -14.56 -13.28 -4.63
CA LEU A 181 -14.21 -14.46 -5.42
C LEU A 181 -14.62 -15.75 -4.71
N ALA A 182 -15.00 -16.72 -5.51
CA ALA A 182 -15.18 -18.10 -5.08
C ALA A 182 -13.85 -18.84 -5.13
N TYR A 183 -13.56 -19.57 -4.07
CA TYR A 183 -12.35 -20.39 -3.91
C TYR A 183 -12.70 -21.87 -3.77
N GLU A 184 -11.93 -22.71 -4.45
CA GLU A 184 -11.94 -24.17 -4.29
C GLU A 184 -10.51 -24.69 -4.07
N ASN A 185 -10.30 -25.48 -3.04
CA ASN A 185 -8.98 -26.01 -2.68
C ASN A 185 -7.90 -24.91 -2.56
N GLY A 186 -8.30 -23.75 -2.07
CA GLY A 186 -7.40 -22.60 -1.89
C GLY A 186 -7.04 -21.84 -3.17
N ARG A 187 -7.68 -22.09 -4.31
CA ARG A 187 -7.49 -21.37 -5.58
C ARG A 187 -8.75 -20.60 -5.97
N PRO A 188 -8.62 -19.39 -6.51
CA PRO A 188 -9.76 -18.66 -7.03
C PRO A 188 -10.30 -19.37 -8.28
N VAL A 189 -11.62 -19.57 -8.36
CA VAL A 189 -12.27 -20.29 -9.47
C VAL A 189 -13.36 -19.49 -10.17
N GLY A 190 -13.86 -18.41 -9.55
CA GLY A 190 -14.91 -17.59 -10.16
C GLY A 190 -15.12 -16.28 -9.45
N ILE A 191 -15.76 -15.35 -10.14
CA ILE A 191 -16.18 -14.07 -9.61
C ILE A 191 -17.65 -14.19 -9.19
N ASP A 192 -17.93 -14.02 -7.90
CA ASP A 192 -19.28 -14.03 -7.34
C ASP A 192 -19.91 -12.63 -7.44
N THR A 193 -19.26 -11.63 -6.87
CA THR A 193 -19.81 -10.28 -6.83
C THR A 193 -18.73 -9.22 -7.03
N ILE A 194 -19.05 -8.19 -7.84
CA ILE A 194 -18.30 -6.95 -7.95
C ILE A 194 -19.19 -5.79 -7.51
N VAL A 195 -18.69 -4.98 -6.56
CA VAL A 195 -19.34 -3.72 -6.17
C VAL A 195 -18.47 -2.55 -6.61
N VAL A 196 -19.09 -1.58 -7.28
CA VAL A 196 -18.45 -0.30 -7.63
C VAL A 196 -19.34 0.84 -7.12
N SER A 197 -18.78 1.68 -6.24
CA SER A 197 -19.40 2.95 -5.83
C SER A 197 -18.56 4.09 -6.39
N THR A 198 -19.17 4.97 -7.15
CA THR A 198 -18.47 6.11 -7.77
C THR A 198 -19.25 7.39 -7.58
N GLN A 199 -18.53 8.42 -7.16
CA GLN A 199 -19.07 9.79 -7.11
C GLN A 199 -19.32 10.29 -8.53
N HIS A 200 -20.42 11.03 -8.72
CA HIS A 200 -20.85 11.47 -10.05
C HIS A 200 -21.52 12.84 -10.03
N ASP A 201 -21.66 13.45 -11.20
CA ASP A 201 -22.45 14.66 -11.40
C ASP A 201 -23.93 14.39 -11.19
N GLU A 202 -24.66 15.39 -10.69
CA GLU A 202 -26.09 15.29 -10.40
C GLU A 202 -26.97 15.03 -11.64
N ASN A 203 -26.45 15.31 -12.84
CA ASN A 203 -27.16 15.12 -14.10
C ASN A 203 -27.08 13.69 -14.64
N LEU A 204 -26.18 12.84 -14.08
CA LEU A 204 -26.08 11.45 -14.47
C LEU A 204 -27.18 10.60 -13.83
N THR A 205 -27.86 9.81 -14.64
CA THR A 205 -28.84 8.83 -14.15
C THR A 205 -28.14 7.58 -13.64
N GLN A 206 -28.78 6.88 -12.71
CA GLN A 206 -28.25 5.62 -12.16
C GLN A 206 -28.04 4.56 -13.26
N SER A 207 -28.95 4.50 -14.24
CA SER A 207 -28.80 3.57 -15.39
C SER A 207 -27.60 3.91 -16.22
N ALA A 208 -27.39 5.20 -16.59
CA ALA A 208 -26.26 5.61 -17.38
C ALA A 208 -24.92 5.33 -16.69
N ILE A 209 -24.84 5.52 -15.35
CA ILE A 209 -23.66 5.17 -14.56
C ILE A 209 -23.44 3.68 -14.58
N ALA A 210 -24.49 2.87 -14.38
CA ALA A 210 -24.37 1.42 -14.35
C ALA A 210 -23.89 0.87 -15.70
N ASP A 211 -24.47 1.30 -16.81
CA ASP A 211 -24.10 0.90 -18.16
C ASP A 211 -22.63 1.29 -18.47
N ALA A 212 -22.26 2.55 -18.14
CA ALA A 212 -20.93 3.06 -18.40
C ALA A 212 -19.84 2.37 -17.56
N VAL A 213 -20.08 2.17 -16.25
CA VAL A 213 -19.13 1.48 -15.37
C VAL A 213 -18.99 0.02 -15.77
N ARG A 214 -20.08 -0.65 -16.17
CA ARG A 214 -20.02 -2.01 -16.69
C ARG A 214 -19.13 -2.07 -17.93
N ALA A 215 -19.40 -1.26 -18.95
CA ALA A 215 -18.77 -1.31 -20.25
C ALA A 215 -17.30 -0.82 -20.23
N HIS A 216 -16.96 0.18 -19.39
CA HIS A 216 -15.64 0.83 -19.44
C HIS A 216 -14.73 0.50 -18.25
N VAL A 217 -15.27 -0.10 -17.18
CA VAL A 217 -14.49 -0.45 -15.98
C VAL A 217 -14.50 -1.94 -15.71
N ILE A 218 -15.69 -2.55 -15.52
CA ILE A 218 -15.78 -3.94 -15.04
C ILE A 218 -15.35 -4.92 -16.14
N ASP A 219 -16.03 -4.88 -17.27
CA ASP A 219 -15.79 -5.85 -18.34
C ASP A 219 -14.36 -5.80 -18.89
N PRO A 220 -13.75 -4.61 -19.16
CA PRO A 220 -12.35 -4.53 -19.58
C PRO A 220 -11.36 -5.05 -18.53
N VAL A 221 -11.58 -4.77 -17.25
CA VAL A 221 -10.66 -5.27 -16.19
C VAL A 221 -10.71 -6.79 -16.08
N ILE A 222 -11.89 -7.39 -16.20
CA ILE A 222 -12.03 -8.86 -16.18
C ILE A 222 -11.32 -9.46 -17.40
N GLU A 223 -11.56 -8.92 -18.59
CA GLU A 223 -10.96 -9.39 -19.85
C GLU A 223 -9.43 -9.25 -19.84
N GLU A 224 -8.92 -8.08 -19.45
CA GLU A 224 -7.49 -7.78 -19.38
C GLU A 224 -6.77 -8.50 -18.22
N SER A 225 -7.49 -9.04 -17.26
CA SER A 225 -6.89 -9.74 -16.09
C SER A 225 -6.12 -11.00 -16.49
N GLY A 226 -6.55 -11.67 -17.54
CA GLY A 226 -6.00 -12.97 -17.96
C GLY A 226 -6.23 -14.11 -16.95
N LEU A 227 -7.06 -13.89 -15.91
CA LEU A 227 -7.38 -14.91 -14.93
C LEU A 227 -8.51 -15.80 -15.44
N GLU A 228 -8.33 -17.13 -15.33
CA GLU A 228 -9.33 -18.11 -15.71
C GLU A 228 -10.42 -18.25 -14.61
N LEU A 229 -11.26 -17.21 -14.47
CA LEU A 229 -12.33 -17.16 -13.48
C LEU A 229 -13.70 -17.29 -14.14
N ALA A 230 -14.57 -18.15 -13.58
CA ALA A 230 -15.95 -18.22 -14.03
C ALA A 230 -16.70 -16.90 -13.71
N THR A 231 -17.45 -16.38 -14.68
CA THR A 231 -18.19 -15.12 -14.60
C THR A 231 -19.68 -15.25 -14.90
N GLY A 232 -20.15 -16.48 -15.21
CA GLY A 232 -21.52 -16.71 -15.72
C GLY A 232 -22.64 -16.26 -14.78
N ASP A 233 -22.44 -16.38 -13.47
CA ASP A 233 -23.41 -16.01 -12.44
C ASP A 233 -22.99 -14.75 -11.65
N MET A 234 -22.01 -13.98 -12.17
CA MET A 234 -21.47 -12.81 -11.50
C MET A 234 -22.52 -11.71 -11.31
N THR A 235 -22.65 -11.23 -10.08
CA THR A 235 -23.46 -10.08 -9.74
C THR A 235 -22.61 -8.79 -9.77
N ALA A 236 -23.05 -7.77 -10.54
CA ALA A 236 -22.45 -6.44 -10.53
C ALA A 236 -23.38 -5.44 -9.83
N LEU A 237 -22.93 -4.87 -8.72
CA LEU A 237 -23.64 -3.86 -7.94
C LEU A 237 -22.96 -2.50 -8.13
N ILE A 238 -23.59 -1.60 -8.90
CA ILE A 238 -23.04 -0.28 -9.22
C ILE A 238 -23.88 0.78 -8.52
N ASN A 239 -23.25 1.60 -7.67
CA ASN A 239 -23.92 2.56 -6.78
C ASN A 239 -25.16 1.96 -6.10
N PRO A 240 -25.06 0.86 -5.35
CA PRO A 240 -26.24 0.17 -4.80
C PRO A 240 -27.03 1.03 -3.80
N SER A 241 -26.41 2.05 -3.21
CA SER A 241 -27.07 3.05 -2.36
C SER A 241 -27.82 4.14 -3.16
N GLY A 242 -27.70 4.14 -4.48
CA GLY A 242 -28.28 5.14 -5.37
C GLY A 242 -27.36 6.34 -5.59
N ARG A 243 -27.87 7.55 -5.39
CA ARG A 243 -27.19 8.81 -5.69
C ARG A 243 -25.94 9.02 -4.84
N PHE A 244 -24.80 9.29 -5.51
CA PHE A 244 -23.51 9.59 -4.87
C PHE A 244 -22.91 10.87 -5.48
N VAL A 245 -23.51 12.00 -5.23
CA VAL A 245 -23.08 13.32 -5.75
C VAL A 245 -22.15 14.02 -4.76
N LEU A 246 -22.44 13.99 -3.47
CA LEU A 246 -21.56 14.50 -2.43
C LEU A 246 -20.57 13.40 -2.04
N GLY A 247 -19.29 13.65 -2.21
CA GLY A 247 -18.18 12.73 -1.90
C GLY A 247 -16.93 13.49 -1.48
N GLY A 248 -15.84 12.77 -1.32
CA GLY A 248 -14.56 13.31 -0.90
C GLY A 248 -14.58 13.89 0.52
N PRO A 249 -13.59 14.74 0.88
CA PRO A 249 -13.46 15.30 2.24
C PRO A 249 -14.64 16.13 2.74
N ALA A 250 -15.54 16.54 1.85
CA ALA A 250 -16.78 17.23 2.25
C ALA A 250 -17.86 16.26 2.76
N ALA A 251 -17.80 15.00 2.38
CA ALA A 251 -18.78 13.99 2.79
C ALA A 251 -18.29 13.20 4.01
N ASP A 252 -17.01 12.89 4.06
CA ASP A 252 -16.38 12.10 5.13
C ASP A 252 -14.96 12.59 5.38
N ALA A 253 -14.53 12.62 6.64
CA ALA A 253 -13.18 13.01 6.99
C ALA A 253 -12.17 11.94 6.62
N GLY A 254 -11.04 12.35 6.02
CA GLY A 254 -9.90 11.50 5.72
C GLY A 254 -8.78 11.64 6.73
N LEU A 255 -8.03 10.57 6.91
CA LEU A 255 -6.81 10.52 7.72
C LEU A 255 -5.79 9.60 7.07
N THR A 256 -4.51 9.97 7.16
CA THR A 256 -3.39 9.12 6.76
C THR A 256 -3.42 7.79 7.53
N GLY A 257 -3.17 6.68 6.84
CA GLY A 257 -3.01 5.37 7.45
C GLY A 257 -4.32 4.69 7.87
N ARG A 258 -5.47 5.07 7.33
CA ARG A 258 -6.77 4.42 7.62
C ARG A 258 -7.20 3.37 6.60
N LYS A 259 -6.38 3.08 5.59
CA LYS A 259 -6.64 2.07 4.55
C LYS A 259 -5.56 0.99 4.51
N ILE A 260 -5.04 0.61 5.69
CA ILE A 260 -3.89 -0.29 5.82
C ILE A 260 -4.12 -1.69 5.22
N ILE A 261 -5.34 -2.18 5.22
CA ILE A 261 -5.69 -3.47 4.62
C ILE A 261 -5.81 -3.35 3.09
N VAL A 262 -6.34 -2.23 2.59
CA VAL A 262 -6.34 -1.89 1.16
C VAL A 262 -4.90 -1.72 0.66
N ASP A 263 -4.04 -1.09 1.44
CA ASP A 263 -2.63 -0.85 1.09
C ASP A 263 -1.82 -2.13 0.97
N THR A 264 -2.25 -3.21 1.62
CA THR A 264 -1.52 -4.47 1.70
C THR A 264 -2.21 -5.59 0.90
N TYR A 265 -2.85 -6.53 1.56
CA TYR A 265 -3.30 -7.79 0.92
C TYR A 265 -4.82 -8.00 0.95
N GLY A 266 -5.61 -6.96 1.25
CA GLY A 266 -7.08 -7.02 1.24
C GLY A 266 -7.68 -8.01 2.23
N GLY A 267 -6.98 -8.30 3.32
CA GLY A 267 -7.42 -9.25 4.36
C GLY A 267 -6.96 -10.70 4.14
N MET A 268 -6.27 -11.02 3.04
CA MET A 268 -5.77 -12.38 2.80
C MET A 268 -4.61 -12.75 3.72
N ALA A 269 -3.79 -11.79 4.11
CA ALA A 269 -2.69 -11.95 5.05
C ALA A 269 -3.00 -11.30 6.40
N ARG A 270 -2.25 -11.69 7.43
CA ARG A 270 -2.22 -10.98 8.70
C ARG A 270 -1.67 -9.58 8.53
N HIS A 271 -1.89 -8.70 9.51
CA HIS A 271 -1.40 -7.33 9.51
C HIS A 271 -0.90 -6.93 10.90
N GLY A 272 0.23 -6.23 10.97
CA GLY A 272 0.81 -5.78 12.24
C GLY A 272 0.20 -4.49 12.81
N GLY A 273 -0.59 -3.76 12.00
CA GLY A 273 -1.25 -2.52 12.40
C GLY A 273 -0.53 -1.24 11.98
N GLY A 274 0.74 -1.31 11.54
CA GLY A 274 1.51 -0.15 11.10
C GLY A 274 1.03 0.42 9.76
N ALA A 275 0.86 1.74 9.69
CA ALA A 275 0.60 2.47 8.45
C ALA A 275 1.91 2.84 7.75
N PHE A 276 1.87 3.10 6.44
CA PHE A 276 3.03 3.38 5.60
C PHE A 276 3.19 4.86 5.28
N SER A 277 2.14 5.47 4.71
CA SER A 277 2.19 6.82 4.14
C SER A 277 2.68 7.85 5.15
N GLY A 278 3.54 8.77 4.68
CA GLY A 278 4.15 9.81 5.49
C GLY A 278 5.36 9.38 6.33
N LYS A 279 5.73 8.11 6.33
CA LYS A 279 6.87 7.56 7.08
C LYS A 279 8.09 7.36 6.17
N ASP A 280 9.26 7.90 6.57
CA ASP A 280 10.52 7.58 5.90
C ASP A 280 10.98 6.13 6.18
N PRO A 281 11.90 5.56 5.40
CA PRO A 281 12.25 4.15 5.48
C PRO A 281 13.01 3.72 6.76
N SER A 282 13.38 4.63 7.65
CA SER A 282 13.88 4.25 8.98
C SER A 282 12.79 3.67 9.88
N LYS A 283 11.52 3.92 9.55
CA LYS A 283 10.37 3.35 10.23
C LYS A 283 10.12 1.95 9.68
N VAL A 284 10.37 0.94 10.51
CA VAL A 284 10.24 -0.48 10.15
C VAL A 284 8.81 -0.89 9.78
N ASP A 285 7.79 -0.19 10.24
CA ASP A 285 6.41 -0.36 9.77
C ASP A 285 6.36 -0.35 8.23
N ARG A 286 7.11 0.54 7.60
CA ARG A 286 7.17 0.66 6.14
C ARG A 286 8.25 -0.22 5.54
N SER A 287 9.51 -0.02 5.89
CA SER A 287 10.65 -0.70 5.27
C SER A 287 10.63 -2.21 5.48
N ALA A 288 10.31 -2.68 6.68
CA ALA A 288 10.27 -4.11 6.95
C ALA A 288 9.03 -4.79 6.36
N THR A 289 7.90 -4.09 6.21
CA THR A 289 6.76 -4.66 5.48
C THR A 289 7.06 -4.79 3.99
N TYR A 290 7.76 -3.82 3.40
CA TYR A 290 8.24 -3.93 2.01
C TYR A 290 9.26 -5.05 1.84
N ALA A 291 10.21 -5.17 2.75
CA ALA A 291 11.17 -6.28 2.73
C ALA A 291 10.49 -7.64 2.93
N ALA A 292 9.54 -7.75 3.84
CA ALA A 292 8.77 -8.97 4.04
C ALA A 292 7.97 -9.37 2.78
N ARG A 293 7.41 -8.39 2.04
CA ARG A 293 6.81 -8.64 0.71
C ARG A 293 7.86 -9.15 -0.28
N TRP A 294 9.02 -8.50 -0.35
CA TRP A 294 10.10 -8.92 -1.23
C TRP A 294 10.53 -10.36 -0.95
N VAL A 295 10.72 -10.73 0.32
CA VAL A 295 11.03 -12.10 0.75
C VAL A 295 9.93 -13.08 0.33
N ALA A 296 8.68 -12.82 0.70
CA ALA A 296 7.56 -13.71 0.39
C ALA A 296 7.39 -13.91 -1.12
N LYS A 297 7.56 -12.83 -1.91
CA LYS A 297 7.48 -12.88 -3.37
C LYS A 297 8.58 -13.74 -3.97
N ASN A 298 9.83 -13.63 -3.50
CA ASN A 298 10.93 -14.45 -3.97
C ASN A 298 10.76 -15.92 -3.59
N VAL A 299 10.22 -16.25 -2.41
CA VAL A 299 9.93 -17.63 -2.00
C VAL A 299 8.92 -18.28 -2.95
N VAL A 300 7.83 -17.58 -3.28
CA VAL A 300 6.81 -18.09 -4.20
C VAL A 300 7.33 -18.14 -5.63
N ALA A 301 8.03 -17.10 -6.10
CA ALA A 301 8.64 -17.06 -7.43
C ALA A 301 9.69 -18.14 -7.65
N ALA A 302 10.41 -18.55 -6.59
CA ALA A 302 11.37 -19.66 -6.63
C ALA A 302 10.70 -21.05 -6.73
N GLY A 303 9.36 -21.14 -6.67
CA GLY A 303 8.62 -22.39 -6.68
C GLY A 303 8.71 -23.18 -5.36
N ILE A 304 9.20 -22.56 -4.29
CA ILE A 304 9.37 -23.18 -2.97
C ILE A 304 8.01 -23.44 -2.32
N ALA A 305 7.07 -22.51 -2.50
CA ALA A 305 5.69 -22.61 -1.99
C ALA A 305 4.69 -21.97 -2.96
N GLY A 306 3.44 -22.43 -2.96
CA GLY A 306 2.34 -21.79 -3.70
C GLY A 306 1.81 -20.54 -2.99
N ARG A 307 2.03 -20.44 -1.66
CA ARG A 307 1.71 -19.31 -0.78
C ARG A 307 2.78 -19.16 0.28
N CYS A 308 3.09 -17.95 0.64
CA CYS A 308 4.06 -17.67 1.69
C CYS A 308 3.65 -16.41 2.45
N GLU A 309 3.54 -16.53 3.77
CA GLU A 309 3.43 -15.40 4.69
C GLU A 309 4.70 -15.32 5.54
N ILE A 310 5.25 -14.14 5.67
CA ILE A 310 6.42 -13.84 6.49
C ILE A 310 5.98 -12.88 7.59
N GLN A 311 6.34 -13.17 8.85
CA GLN A 311 6.27 -12.19 9.92
C GLN A 311 7.68 -11.81 10.34
N LEU A 312 7.94 -10.51 10.43
CA LEU A 312 9.12 -9.93 11.06
C LEU A 312 8.72 -9.21 12.34
N ALA A 313 9.55 -9.30 13.37
CA ALA A 313 9.35 -8.58 14.63
C ALA A 313 10.62 -7.82 15.01
N TYR A 314 10.45 -6.57 15.44
CA TYR A 314 11.54 -5.70 15.88
C TYR A 314 11.28 -5.16 17.29
N ALA A 315 12.39 -4.85 17.97
CA ALA A 315 12.40 -4.03 19.16
C ALA A 315 13.06 -2.68 18.86
N ILE A 316 12.52 -1.60 19.38
CA ILE A 316 13.07 -0.26 19.19
C ILE A 316 14.57 -0.21 19.54
N GLY A 317 15.36 0.44 18.70
CA GLY A 317 16.80 0.61 18.89
C GLY A 317 17.64 -0.65 18.67
N ARG A 318 17.07 -1.77 18.17
CA ARG A 318 17.82 -2.95 17.74
C ARG A 318 17.93 -3.03 16.23
N ALA A 319 19.12 -3.41 15.74
CA ALA A 319 19.36 -3.61 14.31
C ALA A 319 18.78 -4.95 13.83
N HIS A 320 18.98 -6.02 14.57
CA HIS A 320 18.50 -7.34 14.15
C HIS A 320 17.03 -7.57 14.53
N PRO A 321 16.21 -8.15 13.63
CA PRO A 321 14.86 -8.58 13.98
C PRO A 321 14.92 -9.58 15.16
N ILE A 322 13.97 -9.46 16.08
CA ILE A 322 13.84 -10.37 17.22
C ILE A 322 13.03 -11.63 16.89
N GLY A 323 12.36 -11.64 15.74
CA GLY A 323 11.58 -12.77 15.28
C GLY A 323 11.45 -12.80 13.75
N LEU A 324 11.51 -14.00 13.19
CA LEU A 324 11.14 -14.34 11.82
C LEU A 324 10.27 -15.59 11.87
N TYR A 325 9.05 -15.49 11.40
CA TYR A 325 8.11 -16.60 11.25
C TYR A 325 7.72 -16.76 9.78
N VAL A 326 7.61 -18.00 9.34
CA VAL A 326 7.21 -18.37 7.97
C VAL A 326 6.01 -19.29 8.04
N ASP A 327 5.03 -19.06 7.19
CA ASP A 327 3.87 -19.96 6.99
C ASP A 327 3.67 -20.16 5.49
N THR A 328 3.74 -21.40 5.05
CA THR A 328 3.51 -21.78 3.64
C THR A 328 2.11 -22.34 3.40
N PHE A 329 1.25 -22.34 4.41
CA PHE A 329 -0.12 -22.84 4.35
C PHE A 329 -0.22 -24.29 3.82
N GLY A 330 0.82 -25.10 4.08
CA GLY A 330 0.92 -26.48 3.60
C GLY A 330 1.14 -26.62 2.08
N THR A 331 1.54 -25.51 1.40
CA THR A 331 1.78 -25.53 -0.05
C THR A 331 3.25 -25.81 -0.43
N SER A 332 4.13 -26.01 0.56
CA SER A 332 5.53 -26.38 0.37
C SER A 332 5.78 -27.83 0.80
N SER A 333 6.74 -28.48 0.14
CA SER A 333 7.31 -29.76 0.59
C SER A 333 8.55 -29.55 1.50
N ILE A 334 9.07 -28.33 1.59
CA ILE A 334 10.20 -27.95 2.44
C ILE A 334 9.62 -27.43 3.75
N SER A 335 10.25 -27.77 4.89
CA SER A 335 9.79 -27.28 6.19
C SER A 335 9.97 -25.77 6.34
N GLU A 336 9.03 -25.10 7.02
CA GLU A 336 9.09 -23.66 7.29
C GLU A 336 10.39 -23.26 8.02
N GLU A 337 10.95 -24.14 8.85
CA GLU A 337 12.22 -23.90 9.55
C GLU A 337 13.39 -23.79 8.55
N ARG A 338 13.49 -24.71 7.58
CA ARG A 338 14.51 -24.64 6.52
C ARG A 338 14.33 -23.41 5.63
N ILE A 339 13.09 -23.04 5.32
CA ILE A 339 12.81 -21.82 4.55
C ILE A 339 13.23 -20.59 5.34
N ALA A 340 12.94 -20.54 6.66
CA ALA A 340 13.34 -19.42 7.51
C ALA A 340 14.87 -19.29 7.62
N ASP A 341 15.61 -20.40 7.68
CA ASP A 341 17.07 -20.37 7.68
C ASP A 341 17.63 -19.87 6.36
N ALA A 342 17.09 -20.34 5.22
CA ALA A 342 17.47 -19.82 3.91
C ALA A 342 17.18 -18.31 3.75
N ILE A 343 16.05 -17.83 4.30
CA ILE A 343 15.73 -16.40 4.30
C ILE A 343 16.79 -15.60 5.08
N ARG A 344 17.22 -16.09 6.26
CA ARG A 344 18.26 -15.42 7.07
C ARG A 344 19.62 -15.38 6.37
N GLU A 345 19.91 -16.38 5.53
CA GLU A 345 21.16 -16.44 4.76
C GLU A 345 21.13 -15.49 3.54
N VAL A 346 19.98 -15.38 2.85
CA VAL A 346 19.86 -14.67 1.57
C VAL A 346 19.50 -13.20 1.73
N PHE A 347 18.77 -12.84 2.79
CA PHE A 347 18.23 -11.48 2.97
C PHE A 347 18.78 -10.81 4.23
N ASP A 348 19.27 -9.60 4.08
CA ASP A 348 19.60 -8.74 5.21
C ASP A 348 18.34 -7.98 5.69
N LEU A 349 17.81 -8.42 6.81
CA LEU A 349 16.58 -7.86 7.38
C LEU A 349 16.85 -6.81 8.47
N ARG A 350 18.08 -6.30 8.57
CA ARG A 350 18.39 -5.12 9.39
C ARG A 350 17.85 -3.86 8.72
N PRO A 351 17.41 -2.83 9.47
CA PRO A 351 16.85 -1.61 8.88
C PRO A 351 17.73 -0.99 7.79
N LEU A 352 19.04 -0.82 8.04
CA LEU A 352 19.95 -0.27 7.04
C LEU A 352 20.14 -1.21 5.85
N GLY A 353 20.18 -2.53 6.09
CA GLY A 353 20.26 -3.53 5.02
C GLY A 353 19.06 -3.45 4.08
N MET A 354 17.84 -3.39 4.63
CA MET A 354 16.61 -3.23 3.83
C MET A 354 16.58 -1.93 3.03
N ILE A 355 17.02 -0.82 3.65
CA ILE A 355 17.09 0.50 3.00
C ILE A 355 18.04 0.47 1.80
N GLU A 356 19.22 -0.13 1.97
CA GLU A 356 20.22 -0.22 0.91
C GLU A 356 19.82 -1.21 -0.20
N ASP A 357 19.41 -2.44 0.18
CA ASP A 357 19.08 -3.50 -0.77
C ASP A 357 17.85 -3.17 -1.65
N LEU A 358 16.92 -2.39 -1.12
CA LEU A 358 15.71 -1.92 -1.81
C LEU A 358 15.81 -0.47 -2.31
N ASP A 359 16.95 0.21 -2.08
CA ASP A 359 17.19 1.60 -2.50
C ASP A 359 16.03 2.55 -2.10
N LEU A 360 15.70 2.55 -0.80
CA LEU A 360 14.51 3.21 -0.25
C LEU A 360 14.68 4.71 0.03
N LEU A 361 15.87 5.29 -0.14
CA LEU A 361 16.09 6.74 0.09
C LEU A 361 15.68 7.61 -1.11
N ARG A 362 15.10 7.02 -2.14
CA ARG A 362 14.59 7.72 -3.32
C ARG A 362 13.17 8.25 -3.09
N PRO A 363 12.75 9.32 -3.79
CA PRO A 363 11.38 9.83 -3.75
C PRO A 363 10.44 8.95 -4.60
N ILE A 364 10.02 7.80 -4.08
CA ILE A 364 9.19 6.79 -4.76
C ILE A 364 7.84 6.57 -4.07
N TYR A 365 7.55 7.29 -3.00
CA TYR A 365 6.46 6.98 -2.08
C TYR A 365 5.11 7.56 -2.49
N ARG A 366 5.07 8.74 -3.09
CA ARG A 366 3.84 9.37 -3.58
C ARG A 366 3.02 8.44 -4.47
N GLU A 367 3.69 7.62 -5.29
CA GLU A 367 3.01 6.69 -6.18
C GLU A 367 2.43 5.47 -5.47
N THR A 368 2.89 5.15 -4.26
CA THR A 368 2.34 4.04 -3.48
C THR A 368 0.99 4.37 -2.84
N ALA A 369 0.68 5.65 -2.68
CA ALA A 369 -0.46 6.13 -1.89
C ALA A 369 -1.84 5.72 -2.41
N ALA A 370 -1.98 5.16 -3.60
CA ALA A 370 -3.23 4.65 -4.14
C ALA A 370 -3.01 3.34 -4.92
N TYR A 371 -4.04 2.49 -4.97
CA TYR A 371 -4.07 1.22 -5.71
C TYR A 371 -3.11 0.16 -5.19
N GLY A 372 -2.81 0.18 -3.89
CA GLY A 372 -1.97 -0.78 -3.19
C GLY A 372 -0.47 -0.50 -3.29
N HIS A 373 0.26 -0.91 -2.27
CA HIS A 373 1.72 -0.79 -2.22
C HIS A 373 2.42 -1.99 -2.87
N PHE A 374 1.70 -3.07 -3.17
CA PHE A 374 2.22 -4.32 -3.69
C PHE A 374 1.61 -4.71 -5.04
N GLY A 375 2.32 -5.60 -5.78
CA GLY A 375 1.86 -6.10 -7.08
C GLY A 375 2.08 -5.12 -8.23
N ARG A 376 3.05 -4.22 -8.13
CA ARG A 376 3.41 -3.24 -9.18
C ARG A 376 4.92 -3.24 -9.42
N GLU A 377 5.34 -3.67 -10.62
CA GLU A 377 6.73 -3.96 -10.99
C GLU A 377 7.70 -2.77 -10.83
N GLN A 378 7.20 -1.53 -10.86
CA GLN A 378 8.06 -0.35 -10.71
C GLN A 378 8.67 -0.20 -9.31
N PHE A 379 8.16 -0.92 -8.31
CA PHE A 379 8.67 -0.83 -6.96
C PHE A 379 9.75 -1.88 -6.67
N PRO A 380 10.87 -1.51 -6.00
CA PRO A 380 12.01 -2.40 -5.80
C PRO A 380 11.68 -3.66 -4.99
N TRP A 381 10.71 -3.59 -4.08
CA TRP A 381 10.28 -4.76 -3.30
C TRP A 381 9.44 -5.78 -4.09
N GLU A 382 9.12 -5.49 -5.35
CA GLU A 382 8.49 -6.44 -6.27
C GLU A 382 9.51 -7.22 -7.12
N ALA A 383 10.81 -6.94 -6.97
CA ALA A 383 11.84 -7.68 -7.69
C ALA A 383 11.96 -9.15 -7.23
N THR A 384 12.16 -10.06 -8.18
CA THR A 384 12.38 -11.49 -7.92
C THR A 384 13.86 -11.87 -8.08
N ASN A 385 14.74 -10.98 -7.66
CA ASN A 385 16.18 -11.02 -7.90
C ASN A 385 16.96 -11.96 -6.95
N ARG A 386 16.29 -12.58 -5.97
CA ARG A 386 16.88 -13.53 -5.01
C ARG A 386 16.44 -14.98 -5.23
N VAL A 387 15.72 -15.26 -6.30
CA VAL A 387 15.19 -16.61 -6.62
C VAL A 387 16.31 -17.62 -6.74
N ALA A 388 17.36 -17.33 -7.50
CA ALA A 388 18.46 -18.27 -7.71
C ALA A 388 19.25 -18.57 -6.42
N GLU A 389 19.43 -17.56 -5.57
CA GLU A 389 20.11 -17.70 -4.27
C GLU A 389 19.29 -18.59 -3.32
N LEU A 390 17.97 -18.35 -3.21
CA LEU A 390 17.07 -19.20 -2.41
C LEU A 390 17.07 -20.65 -2.90
N GLN A 391 17.02 -20.86 -4.21
CA GLN A 391 17.07 -22.22 -4.79
C GLN A 391 18.39 -22.91 -4.48
N ALA A 392 19.52 -22.20 -4.54
CA ALA A 392 20.84 -22.76 -4.25
C ALA A 392 21.00 -23.18 -2.78
N VAL A 393 20.48 -22.38 -1.83
CA VAL A 393 20.54 -22.68 -0.39
C VAL A 393 19.60 -23.84 -0.02
N LEU A 394 18.48 -24.01 -0.71
CA LEU A 394 17.47 -25.02 -0.41
C LEU A 394 17.65 -26.34 -1.21
N ALA A 395 18.54 -26.36 -2.19
CA ALA A 395 18.89 -27.59 -2.93
C ALA A 395 19.61 -28.57 -2.02
#